data_546e3966ebf5465fd8b81b05dd2eb824
#
_entry.id   546e3966ebf5465fd8b81b05dd2eb824
#
_cell.length_a   1.000
_cell.length_b   1.000
_cell.length_c   1.000
_cell.angle_alpha   90.00
_cell.angle_beta   90.00
_cell.angle_gamma   90.00
#
_symmetry.space_group_name_H-M   'P 1'
#
loop_
_entity.id
_entity.type
_entity.pdbx_description
1 polymer ?
#
loop_
_entity_poly.entity_id
_entity_poly.type
_entity_poly.pdbx_seq_one_letter_code
_entity_poly.pdbx_strand_id
1 'polypeptide(L)'
;LIRNINELTVKVYKVNIGGDTKLEASSKKDYAQLRRYIQPVPVQTITRRYLGQPDWKECADSVSLKGMPIGVYLIEVSADNKAIEPQRELLRVSNLYVIHEKIDKETLRLVTVNATTGKAIPGVNLTITTEKDWRNKTAHVDHLVTGENGEVIYHTQQRYPNTIYPYTENDKACDNLPVNAVYFSNAIEPESDQIRLY
;
A
#
# COMPACT_ATOMS: atom_id res chain seq x y z
N LEU A 1 -14.41 -9.77 13.69
CA LEU A 1 -15.44 -10.33 14.58
C LEU A 1 -15.74 -11.76 14.18
N ILE A 2 -15.87 -12.66 15.15
CA ILE A 2 -16.02 -14.10 14.96
C ILE A 2 -17.33 -14.51 15.64
N ARG A 3 -18.14 -15.30 14.91
CA ARG A 3 -19.41 -15.83 15.43
C ARG A 3 -19.70 -17.19 14.77
N ASN A 4 -20.12 -18.17 15.56
CA ASN A 4 -20.48 -19.53 15.08
C ASN A 4 -19.33 -20.23 14.33
N ILE A 5 -18.10 -20.03 14.76
CA ILE A 5 -16.90 -20.62 14.19
C ILE A 5 -16.10 -21.25 15.33
N ASN A 6 -15.72 -22.52 15.19
CA ASN A 6 -14.93 -23.22 16.20
C ASN A 6 -13.42 -23.13 15.95
N GLU A 7 -13.04 -22.98 14.67
CA GLU A 7 -11.64 -22.86 14.28
C GLU A 7 -11.46 -21.90 13.11
N LEU A 8 -10.45 -21.02 13.21
CA LEU A 8 -9.94 -20.21 12.11
C LEU A 8 -8.51 -20.61 11.79
N THR A 9 -8.23 -20.71 10.51
CA THR A 9 -6.87 -20.85 10.00
C THR A 9 -6.49 -19.62 9.19
N VAL A 10 -5.40 -18.97 9.59
CA VAL A 10 -4.77 -17.86 8.85
C VAL A 10 -3.54 -18.40 8.15
N LYS A 11 -3.51 -18.31 6.84
CA LYS A 11 -2.35 -18.66 6.01
C LYS A 11 -1.80 -17.42 5.33
N VAL A 12 -0.49 -17.27 5.36
CA VAL A 12 0.21 -16.16 4.70
C VAL A 12 1.08 -16.73 3.60
N TYR A 13 0.86 -16.29 2.38
CA TYR A 13 1.62 -16.75 1.21
C TYR A 13 2.42 -15.58 0.63
N LYS A 14 3.65 -15.83 0.22
CA LYS A 14 4.40 -14.84 -0.57
C LYS A 14 3.82 -14.78 -1.99
N VAL A 15 3.70 -13.56 -2.52
CA VAL A 15 3.18 -13.31 -3.87
C VAL A 15 4.25 -12.58 -4.68
N ASN A 16 4.53 -13.10 -5.88
CA ASN A 16 5.58 -12.57 -6.76
C ASN A 16 5.03 -11.45 -7.66
N ILE A 17 4.61 -10.35 -7.05
CA ILE A 17 4.11 -9.13 -7.72
C ILE A 17 4.71 -7.89 -7.07
N GLY A 18 4.64 -6.75 -7.75
CA GLY A 18 4.94 -5.44 -7.17
C GLY A 18 3.80 -4.91 -6.30
N GLY A 19 4.12 -3.94 -5.45
CA GLY A 19 3.14 -3.27 -4.59
C GLY A 19 2.17 -2.39 -5.37
N ASP A 20 2.54 -1.96 -6.58
CA ASP A 20 1.73 -1.17 -7.52
C ASP A 20 0.57 -1.95 -8.16
N THR A 21 0.43 -3.23 -7.85
CA THR A 21 -0.66 -4.05 -8.38
C THR A 21 -2.03 -3.44 -8.10
N LYS A 22 -2.89 -3.43 -9.13
CA LYS A 22 -4.30 -3.03 -9.02
C LYS A 22 -5.23 -4.23 -8.73
N LEU A 23 -4.66 -5.45 -8.61
CA LEU A 23 -5.45 -6.65 -8.32
C LEU A 23 -5.82 -6.69 -6.84
N GLU A 24 -7.10 -6.97 -6.56
CA GLU A 24 -7.64 -7.09 -5.21
C GLU A 24 -7.86 -8.56 -4.85
N ALA A 25 -7.27 -9.00 -3.73
CA ALA A 25 -7.39 -10.40 -3.29
C ALA A 25 -8.82 -10.78 -2.86
N SER A 26 -9.64 -9.82 -2.45
CA SER A 26 -11.06 -9.96 -2.10
C SER A 26 -11.97 -10.18 -3.32
N SER A 27 -11.56 -9.68 -4.50
CA SER A 27 -12.28 -9.86 -5.76
C SER A 27 -12.05 -11.26 -6.32
N LYS A 28 -13.13 -12.03 -6.58
CA LYS A 28 -13.03 -13.38 -7.20
C LYS A 28 -12.31 -13.35 -8.55
N LYS A 29 -12.56 -12.32 -9.36
CA LYS A 29 -11.95 -12.14 -10.68
C LYS A 29 -10.45 -11.89 -10.56
N ASP A 30 -10.07 -10.99 -9.67
CA ASP A 30 -8.67 -10.60 -9.51
C ASP A 30 -7.87 -11.69 -8.80
N TYR A 31 -8.48 -12.38 -7.83
CA TYR A 31 -7.88 -13.53 -7.19
C TYR A 31 -7.57 -14.66 -8.18
N ALA A 32 -8.45 -14.90 -9.16
CA ALA A 32 -8.17 -15.87 -10.22
C ALA A 32 -6.90 -15.52 -11.02
N GLN A 33 -6.60 -14.24 -11.17
CA GLN A 33 -5.36 -13.76 -11.79
C GLN A 33 -4.18 -13.82 -10.84
N LEU A 34 -4.37 -13.47 -9.55
CA LEU A 34 -3.33 -13.50 -8.53
C LEU A 34 -2.77 -14.91 -8.27
N ARG A 35 -3.60 -15.94 -8.38
CA ARG A 35 -3.22 -17.35 -8.08
C ARG A 35 -1.92 -17.79 -8.73
N ARG A 36 -1.63 -17.36 -9.95
CA ARG A 36 -0.40 -17.73 -10.69
C ARG A 36 0.89 -17.16 -10.10
N TYR A 37 0.76 -16.11 -9.26
CA TYR A 37 1.89 -15.44 -8.61
C TYR A 37 2.07 -15.86 -7.15
N ILE A 38 1.13 -16.62 -6.59
CA ILE A 38 1.16 -17.07 -5.19
C ILE A 38 2.11 -18.27 -5.08
N GLN A 39 3.05 -18.19 -4.15
CA GLN A 39 3.88 -19.35 -3.82
C GLN A 39 3.03 -20.44 -3.16
N PRO A 40 3.21 -21.73 -3.54
CA PRO A 40 2.29 -22.80 -3.13
C PRO A 40 2.39 -23.14 -1.64
N VAL A 41 3.53 -22.83 -0.99
CA VAL A 41 3.74 -23.12 0.43
C VAL A 41 3.55 -21.82 1.23
N PRO A 42 2.67 -21.81 2.25
CA PRO A 42 2.51 -20.65 3.10
C PRO A 42 3.78 -20.41 3.92
N VAL A 43 4.19 -19.14 4.04
CA VAL A 43 5.32 -18.74 4.90
C VAL A 43 4.96 -18.75 6.38
N GLN A 44 3.67 -18.59 6.69
CA GLN A 44 3.12 -18.73 8.05
C GLN A 44 1.75 -19.39 7.97
N THR A 45 1.46 -20.23 8.98
CA THR A 45 0.12 -20.78 9.23
C THR A 45 -0.17 -20.69 10.72
N ILE A 46 -1.29 -20.07 11.06
CA ILE A 46 -1.72 -19.85 12.44
C ILE A 46 -3.15 -20.35 12.57
N THR A 47 -3.38 -21.25 13.53
CA THR A 47 -4.72 -21.77 13.85
C THR A 47 -5.18 -21.23 15.18
N ARG A 48 -6.44 -20.79 15.25
CA ARG A 48 -7.13 -20.32 16.45
C ARG A 48 -8.36 -21.16 16.72
N ARG A 49 -8.58 -21.59 17.95
CA ARG A 49 -9.74 -22.37 18.37
C ARG A 49 -10.61 -21.60 19.35
N TYR A 50 -11.91 -21.66 19.15
CA TYR A 50 -12.93 -20.89 19.87
C TYR A 50 -13.96 -21.83 20.51
N LEU A 51 -13.48 -22.88 21.17
CA LEU A 51 -14.34 -23.88 21.79
C LEU A 51 -15.11 -23.30 22.99
N GLY A 52 -16.37 -23.68 23.12
CA GLY A 52 -17.22 -23.33 24.26
C GLY A 52 -17.80 -21.91 24.24
N GLN A 53 -17.74 -21.22 23.12
CA GLN A 53 -18.42 -19.93 22.98
C GLN A 53 -19.91 -20.12 22.62
N PRO A 54 -20.83 -19.35 23.25
CA PRO A 54 -22.23 -19.38 22.84
C PRO A 54 -22.39 -18.91 21.39
N ASP A 55 -23.24 -19.59 20.61
CA ASP A 55 -23.48 -19.32 19.18
C ASP A 55 -23.93 -17.89 18.86
N TRP A 56 -24.55 -17.23 19.84
CA TRP A 56 -25.06 -15.87 19.69
C TRP A 56 -24.01 -14.79 20.01
N LYS A 57 -22.89 -15.14 20.64
CA LYS A 57 -21.88 -14.17 21.10
C LYS A 57 -20.82 -13.93 20.04
N GLU A 58 -20.64 -12.66 19.67
CA GLU A 58 -19.48 -12.24 18.87
C GLU A 58 -18.23 -12.08 19.75
N CYS A 59 -17.10 -12.53 19.25
CA CYS A 59 -15.80 -12.23 19.86
C CYS A 59 -14.88 -11.54 18.86
N ALA A 60 -13.98 -10.70 19.38
CA ALA A 60 -12.89 -10.12 18.62
C ALA A 60 -11.61 -10.87 18.95
N ASP A 61 -10.84 -11.20 17.92
CA ASP A 61 -9.49 -11.73 18.08
C ASP A 61 -8.54 -11.04 17.13
N SER A 62 -7.25 -11.08 17.43
CA SER A 62 -6.19 -10.53 16.61
C SER A 62 -5.07 -11.55 16.45
N VAL A 63 -4.49 -11.59 15.26
CA VAL A 63 -3.37 -12.45 14.93
C VAL A 63 -2.15 -11.59 14.60
N SER A 64 -1.07 -11.79 15.36
CA SER A 64 0.19 -11.11 15.11
C SER A 64 1.01 -11.87 14.06
N LEU A 65 1.33 -11.19 12.98
CA LEU A 65 2.29 -11.66 11.97
C LEU A 65 3.66 -11.07 12.32
N LYS A 66 4.66 -11.93 12.51
CA LYS A 66 6.01 -11.51 12.92
C LYS A 66 7.03 -11.91 11.87
N GLY A 67 8.10 -11.12 11.78
CA GLY A 67 9.28 -11.46 10.96
C GLY A 67 8.99 -11.54 9.47
N MET A 68 8.11 -10.68 8.96
CA MET A 68 7.81 -10.62 7.53
C MET A 68 8.90 -9.83 6.79
N PRO A 69 9.71 -10.48 5.93
CA PRO A 69 10.65 -9.78 5.05
C PRO A 69 9.93 -8.85 4.07
N ILE A 70 10.68 -7.96 3.44
CA ILE A 70 10.15 -7.11 2.35
C ILE A 70 9.50 -7.99 1.27
N GLY A 71 8.30 -7.63 0.87
CA GLY A 71 7.54 -8.35 -0.15
C GLY A 71 6.04 -8.12 -0.10
N VAL A 72 5.34 -8.66 -1.09
CA VAL A 72 3.87 -8.70 -1.12
C VAL A 72 3.42 -10.07 -0.66
N TYR A 73 2.40 -10.10 0.18
CA TYR A 73 1.86 -11.34 0.76
C TYR A 73 0.35 -11.39 0.60
N LEU A 74 -0.17 -12.59 0.40
CA LEU A 74 -1.60 -12.88 0.50
C LEU A 74 -1.88 -13.43 1.90
N ILE A 75 -2.75 -12.77 2.63
CA ILE A 75 -3.35 -13.31 3.86
C ILE A 75 -4.67 -13.97 3.46
N GLU A 76 -4.81 -15.24 3.76
CA GLU A 76 -6.04 -16.00 3.59
C GLU A 76 -6.54 -16.47 4.95
N VAL A 77 -7.77 -16.10 5.29
CA VAL A 77 -8.45 -16.50 6.52
C VAL A 77 -9.59 -17.43 6.15
N SER A 78 -9.54 -18.66 6.64
CA SER A 78 -10.56 -19.68 6.43
C SER A 78 -11.12 -20.20 7.75
N ALA A 79 -12.41 -20.52 7.74
CA ALA A 79 -13.10 -21.17 8.87
C ALA A 79 -13.17 -22.69 8.67
N ASP A 80 -13.42 -23.42 9.77
CA ASP A 80 -13.76 -24.84 9.75
C ASP A 80 -15.06 -25.14 9.01
N ASN A 81 -15.97 -24.17 8.96
CA ASN A 81 -17.20 -24.26 8.18
C ASN A 81 -16.95 -23.97 6.69
N LYS A 82 -16.99 -25.03 5.87
CA LYS A 82 -16.77 -24.96 4.42
C LYS A 82 -17.81 -24.14 3.63
N ALA A 83 -18.95 -23.82 4.22
CA ALA A 83 -19.93 -22.93 3.60
C ALA A 83 -19.49 -21.44 3.64
N ILE A 84 -18.49 -21.10 4.46
CA ILE A 84 -17.93 -19.78 4.56
C ILE A 84 -16.75 -19.65 3.59
N GLU A 85 -16.87 -18.74 2.62
CA GLU A 85 -15.76 -18.47 1.71
C GLU A 85 -14.57 -17.85 2.44
N PRO A 86 -13.32 -18.26 2.13
CA PRO A 86 -12.13 -17.64 2.70
C PRO A 86 -12.08 -16.15 2.40
N GLN A 87 -11.74 -15.36 3.40
CA GLN A 87 -11.44 -13.94 3.25
C GLN A 87 -9.98 -13.77 2.87
N ARG A 88 -9.70 -12.84 1.95
CA ARG A 88 -8.36 -12.64 1.40
C ARG A 88 -8.03 -11.17 1.32
N GLU A 89 -6.78 -10.84 1.68
CA GLU A 89 -6.25 -9.48 1.63
C GLU A 89 -4.77 -9.51 1.21
N LEU A 90 -4.30 -8.45 0.53
CA LEU A 90 -2.89 -8.28 0.24
C LEU A 90 -2.22 -7.44 1.33
N LEU A 91 -1.14 -7.97 1.89
CA LEU A 91 -0.26 -7.26 2.80
C LEU A 91 1.03 -6.89 2.05
N ARG A 92 1.40 -5.62 2.12
CA ARG A 92 2.65 -5.10 1.57
C ARG A 92 3.60 -4.76 2.69
N VAL A 93 4.80 -5.30 2.64
CA VAL A 93 5.89 -5.02 3.60
C VAL A 93 7.01 -4.36 2.84
N SER A 94 7.22 -3.09 3.10
CA SER A 94 8.23 -2.26 2.42
C SER A 94 8.90 -1.34 3.43
N ASN A 95 10.16 -1.01 3.16
CA ASN A 95 10.91 0.01 3.90
C ASN A 95 10.87 1.38 3.22
N LEU A 96 10.21 1.49 2.08
CA LEU A 96 10.14 2.73 1.31
C LEU A 96 8.90 3.55 1.69
N TYR A 97 9.10 4.85 1.80
CA TYR A 97 8.03 5.85 1.88
C TYR A 97 8.45 7.10 1.11
N VAL A 98 7.48 7.85 0.59
CA VAL A 98 7.72 9.12 -0.10
C VAL A 98 7.04 10.25 0.66
N ILE A 99 7.83 11.19 1.12
CA ILE A 99 7.33 12.47 1.61
C ILE A 99 7.21 13.38 0.39
N HIS A 100 6.05 13.97 0.21
CA HIS A 100 5.84 14.94 -0.87
C HIS A 100 5.43 16.30 -0.29
N GLU A 101 6.06 17.34 -0.80
CA GLU A 101 5.85 18.73 -0.42
C GLU A 101 5.54 19.53 -1.69
N LYS A 102 4.53 20.38 -1.63
CA LYS A 102 4.22 21.30 -2.70
C LYS A 102 5.08 22.56 -2.53
N ILE A 103 5.92 22.84 -3.52
CA ILE A 103 6.71 24.09 -3.54
C ILE A 103 5.88 25.23 -4.15
N ASP A 104 5.22 24.96 -5.27
CA ASP A 104 4.34 25.91 -5.96
C ASP A 104 3.21 25.18 -6.70
N LYS A 105 2.49 25.88 -7.59
CA LYS A 105 1.34 25.33 -8.32
C LYS A 105 1.67 24.14 -9.21
N GLU A 106 2.90 24.02 -9.66
CA GLU A 106 3.33 23.04 -10.66
C GLU A 106 4.53 22.21 -10.22
N THR A 107 5.02 22.42 -8.99
CA THR A 107 6.27 21.80 -8.52
C THR A 107 6.06 21.07 -7.21
N LEU A 108 6.45 19.79 -7.21
CA LEU A 108 6.52 18.94 -6.03
C LEU A 108 7.98 18.61 -5.72
N ARG A 109 8.31 18.71 -4.46
CA ARG A 109 9.50 18.12 -3.88
C ARG A 109 9.14 16.73 -3.36
N LEU A 110 9.86 15.71 -3.81
CA LEU A 110 9.67 14.32 -3.42
C LEU A 110 10.93 13.84 -2.70
N VAL A 111 10.77 13.33 -1.49
CA VAL A 111 11.87 12.80 -0.68
C VAL A 111 11.56 11.36 -0.32
N THR A 112 12.43 10.43 -0.76
CA THR A 112 12.31 9.02 -0.41
C THR A 112 13.03 8.72 0.89
N VAL A 113 12.33 8.08 1.82
CA VAL A 113 12.84 7.77 3.15
C VAL A 113 12.60 6.32 3.52
N ASN A 114 13.42 5.82 4.43
CA ASN A 114 13.12 4.56 5.11
C ASN A 114 11.95 4.77 6.05
N ALA A 115 10.87 4.02 5.86
CA ALA A 115 9.61 4.15 6.60
C ALA A 115 9.76 3.96 8.13
N THR A 116 10.78 3.23 8.57
CA THR A 116 11.04 2.96 9.99
C THR A 116 11.93 4.01 10.63
N THR A 117 12.99 4.46 9.93
CA THR A 117 14.04 5.31 10.51
C THR A 117 13.94 6.77 10.09
N GLY A 118 13.14 7.09 9.07
CA GLY A 118 13.07 8.42 8.49
C GLY A 118 14.31 8.86 7.69
N LYS A 119 15.34 8.01 7.60
CA LYS A 119 16.56 8.34 6.85
C LYS A 119 16.27 8.35 5.35
N ALA A 120 16.80 9.37 4.66
CA ALA A 120 16.70 9.47 3.21
C ALA A 120 17.36 8.27 2.51
N ILE A 121 16.73 7.80 1.43
CA ILE A 121 17.21 6.70 0.59
C ILE A 121 17.47 7.25 -0.82
N PRO A 122 18.72 7.27 -1.28
CA PRO A 122 19.06 7.71 -2.64
C PRO A 122 18.74 6.64 -3.68
N GLY A 123 18.63 7.07 -4.94
CA GLY A 123 18.53 6.18 -6.09
C GLY A 123 17.23 5.37 -6.17
N VAL A 124 16.16 5.82 -5.51
CA VAL A 124 14.85 5.18 -5.58
C VAL A 124 14.15 5.59 -6.86
N ASN A 125 13.62 4.60 -7.60
CA ASN A 125 12.79 4.85 -8.75
C ASN A 125 11.38 5.25 -8.30
N LEU A 126 10.82 6.27 -8.93
CA LEU A 126 9.47 6.75 -8.69
C LEU A 126 8.67 6.67 -9.99
N THR A 127 7.56 5.95 -9.97
CA THR A 127 6.57 6.01 -11.04
C THR A 127 5.43 6.89 -10.58
N ILE A 128 5.21 8.02 -11.28
CA ILE A 128 4.16 8.97 -10.97
C ILE A 128 3.05 8.77 -11.98
N THR A 129 1.86 8.41 -11.50
CA THR A 129 0.70 8.16 -12.35
C THR A 129 -0.30 9.31 -12.25
N THR A 130 -0.70 9.82 -13.41
CA THR A 130 -1.80 10.76 -13.59
C THR A 130 -2.91 10.02 -14.33
N GLU A 131 -4.05 9.83 -13.68
CA GLU A 131 -5.21 9.18 -14.32
C GLU A 131 -6.05 10.21 -15.07
N LYS A 132 -6.74 9.75 -16.14
CA LYS A 132 -7.73 10.59 -16.84
C LYS A 132 -8.96 10.75 -15.96
N ASP A 133 -9.27 11.99 -15.60
CA ASP A 133 -10.44 12.37 -14.83
C ASP A 133 -10.97 13.74 -15.29
N TRP A 134 -11.84 14.37 -14.48
CA TRP A 134 -12.39 15.70 -14.78
C TRP A 134 -11.33 16.82 -14.75
N ARG A 135 -10.20 16.63 -14.07
CA ARG A 135 -9.06 17.56 -13.98
C ARG A 135 -8.03 17.29 -15.07
N ASN A 136 -7.74 16.02 -15.31
CA ASN A 136 -6.74 15.56 -16.26
C ASN A 136 -7.40 15.07 -17.54
N LYS A 137 -7.16 15.73 -18.65
CA LYS A 137 -7.74 15.36 -19.95
C LYS A 137 -7.17 14.04 -20.51
N THR A 138 -5.94 13.71 -20.11
CA THR A 138 -5.22 12.50 -20.56
C THR A 138 -4.54 11.82 -19.39
N ALA A 139 -4.47 10.48 -19.42
CA ALA A 139 -3.62 9.73 -18.51
C ALA A 139 -2.14 9.92 -18.88
N HIS A 140 -1.28 9.94 -17.89
CA HIS A 140 0.16 10.05 -18.09
C HIS A 140 0.94 9.27 -17.01
N VAL A 141 2.15 8.82 -17.36
CA VAL A 141 3.06 8.15 -16.42
C VAL A 141 4.44 8.76 -16.61
N ASP A 142 4.99 9.27 -15.52
CA ASP A 142 6.35 9.81 -15.45
C ASP A 142 7.23 8.89 -14.60
N HIS A 143 8.51 8.79 -14.98
CA HIS A 143 9.51 8.02 -14.27
C HIS A 143 10.65 8.94 -13.84
N LEU A 144 10.97 8.91 -12.55
CA LEU A 144 12.04 9.69 -11.94
C LEU A 144 12.93 8.79 -11.09
N VAL A 145 14.12 9.29 -10.77
CA VAL A 145 15.03 8.66 -9.82
C VAL A 145 15.51 9.72 -8.83
N THR A 146 15.47 9.40 -7.54
CA THR A 146 15.93 10.33 -6.52
C THR A 146 17.46 10.45 -6.50
N GLY A 147 17.95 11.66 -6.25
CA GLY A 147 19.38 11.97 -6.17
C GLY A 147 20.08 11.40 -4.94
N GLU A 148 21.34 11.78 -4.73
CA GLU A 148 22.20 11.29 -3.63
C GLU A 148 21.64 11.57 -2.23
N ASN A 149 20.85 12.62 -2.08
CA ASN A 149 20.17 12.98 -0.83
C ASN A 149 18.75 12.37 -0.69
N GLY A 150 18.36 11.46 -1.59
CA GLY A 150 17.04 10.85 -1.61
C GLY A 150 15.93 11.76 -2.14
N GLU A 151 16.28 12.87 -2.81
CA GLU A 151 15.34 13.90 -3.23
C GLU A 151 15.27 14.03 -4.75
N VAL A 152 14.10 14.43 -5.24
CA VAL A 152 13.90 14.87 -6.63
C VAL A 152 12.80 15.93 -6.70
N ILE A 153 12.97 16.87 -7.62
CA ILE A 153 11.96 17.89 -7.94
C ILE A 153 11.17 17.40 -9.15
N TYR A 154 9.85 17.37 -9.00
CA TYR A 154 8.92 16.99 -10.06
C TYR A 154 8.09 18.18 -10.52
N HIS A 155 8.15 18.48 -11.82
CA HIS A 155 7.31 19.51 -12.45
C HIS A 155 6.09 18.84 -13.07
N THR A 156 4.90 19.19 -12.57
CA THR A 156 3.64 18.53 -12.93
C THR A 156 3.15 18.86 -14.35
N GLN A 157 3.67 19.91 -14.98
CA GLN A 157 3.24 20.38 -16.31
C GLN A 157 1.72 20.59 -16.39
N GLN A 158 1.14 21.21 -15.36
CA GLN A 158 -0.30 21.46 -15.20
C GLN A 158 -1.16 20.18 -15.08
N ARG A 159 -0.55 19.06 -14.76
CA ARG A 159 -1.25 17.81 -14.42
C ARG A 159 -1.43 17.66 -12.93
N TYR A 160 -2.39 16.84 -12.55
CA TYR A 160 -2.68 16.51 -11.15
C TYR A 160 -2.34 15.04 -10.93
N PRO A 161 -1.11 14.70 -10.47
CA PRO A 161 -0.74 13.32 -10.21
C PRO A 161 -1.66 12.69 -9.16
N ASN A 162 -1.98 11.42 -9.37
CA ASN A 162 -2.86 10.67 -8.49
C ASN A 162 -2.07 9.82 -7.50
N THR A 163 -1.03 9.13 -7.98
CA THR A 163 -0.24 8.22 -7.16
C THR A 163 1.25 8.29 -7.47
N ILE A 164 2.06 7.95 -6.47
CA ILE A 164 3.51 7.76 -6.59
C ILE A 164 3.82 6.34 -6.13
N TYR A 165 4.47 5.54 -6.97
CA TYR A 165 4.97 4.22 -6.65
C TYR A 165 6.50 4.26 -6.52
N PRO A 166 7.04 4.18 -5.30
CA PRO A 166 8.49 4.08 -5.09
C PRO A 166 8.95 2.63 -5.15
N TYR A 167 10.07 2.36 -5.80
CA TYR A 167 10.67 1.03 -5.82
C TYR A 167 12.19 1.08 -6.03
N THR A 168 12.85 0.03 -5.53
CA THR A 168 14.25 -0.28 -5.81
C THR A 168 14.35 -1.70 -6.35
N GLU A 169 15.54 -2.15 -6.73
CA GLU A 169 15.76 -3.53 -7.13
C GLU A 169 15.35 -4.52 -6.02
N ASN A 170 15.63 -4.17 -4.76
CA ASN A 170 15.42 -5.02 -3.59
C ASN A 170 14.09 -4.78 -2.86
N ASP A 171 13.39 -3.70 -3.16
CA ASP A 171 12.10 -3.38 -2.56
C ASP A 171 11.12 -2.86 -3.62
N LYS A 172 10.24 -3.74 -4.06
CA LYS A 172 9.15 -3.45 -5.00
C LYS A 172 7.79 -3.60 -4.34
N ALA A 173 7.75 -3.69 -3.00
CA ALA A 173 6.54 -4.02 -2.27
C ALA A 173 5.78 -2.80 -1.75
N CYS A 174 6.34 -1.59 -1.86
CA CYS A 174 5.64 -0.39 -1.47
C CYS A 174 4.32 -0.23 -2.24
N ASP A 175 3.30 0.28 -1.57
CA ASP A 175 2.02 0.58 -2.22
C ASP A 175 2.13 1.83 -3.10
N ASN A 176 1.13 2.04 -3.94
CA ASN A 176 0.89 3.32 -4.59
C ASN A 176 0.48 4.35 -3.53
N LEU A 177 1.33 5.33 -3.31
CA LEU A 177 1.08 6.38 -2.33
C LEU A 177 0.22 7.48 -2.99
N PRO A 178 -0.93 7.84 -2.38
CA PRO A 178 -1.80 8.86 -2.96
C PRO A 178 -1.15 10.24 -2.89
N VAL A 179 -1.27 11.02 -3.96
CA VAL A 179 -0.96 12.44 -3.95
C VAL A 179 -2.26 13.21 -3.75
N ASN A 180 -2.39 13.90 -2.62
CA ASN A 180 -3.59 14.66 -2.31
C ASN A 180 -3.76 15.84 -3.26
N ALA A 181 -4.65 15.70 -4.23
CA ALA A 181 -4.95 16.72 -5.25
C ALA A 181 -5.46 18.05 -4.68
N VAL A 182 -6.02 18.03 -3.46
CA VAL A 182 -6.50 19.24 -2.76
C VAL A 182 -5.39 20.30 -2.60
N TYR A 183 -4.13 19.86 -2.52
CA TYR A 183 -2.99 20.77 -2.43
C TYR A 183 -2.69 21.53 -3.73
N PHE A 184 -3.24 21.12 -4.87
CA PHE A 184 -3.01 21.77 -6.15
C PHE A 184 -4.05 22.84 -6.50
N SER A 185 -5.22 22.83 -5.86
CA SER A 185 -6.34 23.71 -6.22
C SER A 185 -6.36 25.05 -5.49
N ASN A 186 -5.68 25.19 -4.36
CA ASN A 186 -5.69 26.43 -3.60
C ASN A 186 -4.46 27.27 -3.94
N ALA A 187 -4.70 28.43 -4.54
CA ALA A 187 -3.71 29.48 -4.52
C ALA A 187 -3.32 29.70 -3.05
N ILE A 188 -2.05 29.51 -2.73
CA ILE A 188 -1.51 30.06 -1.50
C ILE A 188 -1.55 31.55 -1.74
N GLU A 189 -2.58 32.22 -1.21
CA GLU A 189 -2.45 33.64 -0.97
C GLU A 189 -1.29 33.78 0.02
N PRO A 190 -0.35 34.69 -0.22
CA PRO A 190 0.74 34.95 0.70
C PRO A 190 0.16 35.71 1.89
N GLU A 191 -0.50 35.02 2.80
CA GLU A 191 -0.93 35.62 4.06
C GLU A 191 -0.20 34.92 5.20
N SER A 192 0.66 35.80 5.75
CA SER A 192 1.17 35.83 7.12
C SER A 192 1.90 34.60 7.65
N ASP A 193 3.12 34.86 8.08
CA ASP A 193 3.99 34.16 9.00
C ASP A 193 3.30 33.67 10.29
N GLN A 194 2.33 32.77 10.17
CA GLN A 194 1.81 32.04 11.33
C GLN A 194 2.31 30.60 11.30
N ILE A 195 3.44 30.42 11.94
CA ILE A 195 3.88 29.07 12.37
C ILE A 195 2.86 28.55 13.37
N ARG A 196 1.99 27.64 12.95
CA ARG A 196 1.18 26.83 13.86
C ARG A 196 1.97 25.60 14.25
N LEU A 197 2.55 25.62 15.43
CA LEU A 197 3.06 24.43 16.12
C LEU A 197 1.84 23.71 16.71
N TYR A 198 1.67 22.44 16.34
CA TYR A 198 0.76 21.51 17.00
C TYR A 198 1.57 20.48 17.77
#